data_3907fb30bb42fb9779e29003d4b85066
#
_entry.id   3907fb30bb42fb9779e29003d4b85066
#
_cell.length_a   1.000
_cell.length_b   1.000
_cell.length_c   1.000
_cell.angle_alpha   90.00
_cell.angle_beta   90.00
_cell.angle_gamma   90.00
#
_symmetry.space_group_name_H-M   'P 1'
#
loop_
_entity.id
_entity.type
_entity.pdbx_description
1 polymer ?
#
loop_
_entity_poly.entity_id
_entity_poly.type
_entity_poly.pdbx_seq_one_letter_code
_entity_poly.pdbx_strand_id
1 'polypeptide(L)'
;VQRVHEGMTGGHMALKKTQNQVSRRAYWPGWKVEVAKLLKACVPCAQYHRGGPPRSVPLKPMLAGSPWERVSIDITGPHPRSKKGNEYILTMIDHFSKWAEAFPIRAHTAPTVAKLLVTQVFSRFGCPKQILADQGPEFESQLIAELCKNLGIDKVRTSPYKASTNGAVERFHKTLNSMVGKVASENQRDWDEYRPMVMAAYRASPHEATGLTPNRLILGRETAMPVDIALGRPEEEKVEF
;
A
#
# COMPACT_ATOMS: atom_id res chain seq x y z
N VAL A 1 -5.66 -9.75 20.34
CA VAL A 1 -4.47 -9.18 19.71
C VAL A 1 -4.02 -10.05 18.55
N GLN A 2 -3.86 -11.35 18.77
CA GLN A 2 -3.35 -12.28 17.75
C GLN A 2 -4.19 -12.24 16.47
N ARG A 3 -5.52 -12.31 16.54
CA ARG A 3 -6.42 -12.20 15.37
C ARG A 3 -6.26 -10.86 14.62
N VAL A 4 -5.94 -9.78 15.31
CA VAL A 4 -5.74 -8.45 14.70
C VAL A 4 -4.38 -8.35 14.01
N HIS A 5 -3.35 -9.05 14.49
CA HIS A 5 -1.99 -9.00 13.95
C HIS A 5 -1.69 -10.10 12.93
N GLU A 6 -2.04 -11.36 13.26
CA GLU A 6 -1.71 -12.56 12.49
C GLU A 6 -2.86 -13.07 11.61
N GLY A 7 -4.09 -12.57 11.83
CA GLY A 7 -5.24 -12.96 11.02
C GLY A 7 -5.05 -12.61 9.54
N MET A 8 -5.82 -13.23 8.65
CA MET A 8 -5.74 -13.06 7.19
C MET A 8 -5.71 -11.60 6.73
N THR A 9 -6.33 -10.69 7.48
CA THR A 9 -6.36 -9.24 7.20
C THR A 9 -5.52 -8.42 8.16
N GLY A 10 -4.82 -9.05 9.11
CA GLY A 10 -3.94 -8.38 10.07
C GLY A 10 -2.66 -7.86 9.45
N GLY A 11 -2.15 -8.54 8.40
CA GLY A 11 -1.03 -8.10 7.58
C GLY A 11 0.27 -7.88 8.35
N HIS A 12 0.41 -8.44 9.54
CA HIS A 12 1.58 -8.32 10.41
C HIS A 12 2.08 -6.87 10.57
N MET A 13 1.13 -5.95 10.80
CA MET A 13 1.43 -4.53 10.90
C MET A 13 2.32 -4.20 12.10
N ALA A 14 3.07 -3.09 11.98
CA ALA A 14 3.94 -2.59 13.02
C ALA A 14 3.16 -2.17 14.29
N LEU A 15 3.87 -2.06 15.43
CA LEU A 15 3.31 -1.84 16.76
C LEU A 15 2.24 -0.75 16.83
N LYS A 16 2.53 0.46 16.35
CA LYS A 16 1.58 1.60 16.40
C LYS A 16 0.26 1.28 15.69
N LYS A 17 0.33 0.69 14.49
CA LYS A 17 -0.87 0.33 13.71
C LYS A 17 -1.69 -0.77 14.38
N THR A 18 -1.02 -1.82 14.90
CA THR A 18 -1.69 -2.89 15.64
C THR A 18 -2.32 -2.35 16.93
N GLN A 19 -1.62 -1.48 17.68
CA GLN A 19 -2.18 -0.84 18.87
C GLN A 19 -3.40 0.02 18.53
N ASN A 20 -3.37 0.78 17.45
CA ASN A 20 -4.54 1.57 17.01
C ASN A 20 -5.73 0.65 16.67
N GLN A 21 -5.51 -0.44 15.97
CA GLN A 21 -6.56 -1.40 15.65
C GLN A 21 -7.15 -2.08 16.91
N VAL A 22 -6.30 -2.39 17.87
CA VAL A 22 -6.74 -2.98 19.15
C VAL A 22 -7.53 -1.96 19.99
N SER A 23 -7.03 -0.72 20.13
CA SER A 23 -7.67 0.31 20.94
C SER A 23 -9.08 0.67 20.49
N ARG A 24 -9.39 0.50 19.20
CA ARG A 24 -10.71 0.75 18.61
C ARG A 24 -11.72 -0.38 18.91
N ARG A 25 -11.27 -1.53 19.43
CA ARG A 25 -12.10 -2.74 19.60
C ARG A 25 -12.14 -3.26 21.03
N ALA A 26 -11.09 -3.00 21.80
CA ALA A 26 -10.99 -3.51 23.17
C ALA A 26 -10.04 -2.67 24.03
N TYR A 27 -10.33 -2.63 25.32
CA TYR A 27 -9.49 -2.00 26.33
C TYR A 27 -9.33 -2.91 27.55
N TRP A 28 -8.09 -3.04 28.05
CA TRP A 28 -7.77 -3.67 29.33
C TRP A 28 -6.51 -3.05 29.92
N PRO A 29 -6.32 -3.06 31.26
CA PRO A 29 -5.11 -2.54 31.87
C PRO A 29 -3.85 -3.20 31.31
N GLY A 30 -2.86 -2.40 30.90
CA GLY A 30 -1.59 -2.92 30.38
C GLY A 30 -1.59 -3.39 28.92
N TRP A 31 -2.69 -3.26 28.19
CA TRP A 31 -2.84 -3.74 26.81
C TRP A 31 -1.72 -3.31 25.86
N LYS A 32 -1.21 -2.08 25.98
CA LYS A 32 -0.12 -1.59 25.11
C LYS A 32 1.16 -2.41 25.26
N VAL A 33 1.49 -2.79 26.51
CA VAL A 33 2.67 -3.60 26.83
C VAL A 33 2.49 -5.02 26.32
N GLU A 34 1.30 -5.59 26.48
CA GLU A 34 0.97 -6.93 26.02
C GLU A 34 0.99 -7.03 24.50
N VAL A 35 0.42 -6.05 23.79
CA VAL A 35 0.52 -5.94 22.32
C VAL A 35 1.98 -5.89 21.90
N ALA A 36 2.82 -5.09 22.57
CA ALA A 36 4.24 -4.98 22.23
C ALA A 36 4.99 -6.31 22.44
N LYS A 37 4.69 -7.05 23.52
CA LYS A 37 5.28 -8.38 23.77
C LYS A 37 4.90 -9.38 22.70
N LEU A 38 3.63 -9.45 22.31
CA LEU A 38 3.14 -10.33 21.25
C LEU A 38 3.82 -10.04 19.90
N LEU A 39 3.93 -8.79 19.53
CA LEU A 39 4.58 -8.43 18.27
C LEU A 39 6.09 -8.76 18.26
N LYS A 40 6.77 -8.60 19.39
CA LYS A 40 8.18 -9.00 19.50
C LYS A 40 8.39 -10.50 19.38
N ALA A 41 7.42 -11.30 19.83
CA ALA A 41 7.45 -12.76 19.73
C ALA A 41 7.02 -13.30 18.37
N CYS A 42 6.49 -12.45 17.49
CA CYS A 42 6.01 -12.87 16.17
C CYS A 42 7.19 -13.22 15.26
N VAL A 43 7.35 -14.50 14.95
CA VAL A 43 8.45 -15.02 14.13
C VAL A 43 8.47 -14.40 12.72
N PRO A 44 7.35 -14.34 11.95
CA PRO A 44 7.35 -13.68 10.65
C PRO A 44 7.80 -12.21 10.73
N CYS A 45 7.36 -11.47 11.76
CA CYS A 45 7.80 -10.09 11.93
C CYS A 45 9.30 -9.98 12.21
N ALA A 46 9.86 -10.86 13.03
CA ALA A 46 11.28 -10.86 13.35
C ALA A 46 12.16 -11.14 12.13
N GLN A 47 11.76 -12.08 11.28
CA GLN A 47 12.47 -12.44 10.05
C GLN A 47 12.53 -11.29 9.03
N TYR A 48 11.48 -10.46 8.96
CA TYR A 48 11.37 -9.35 8.00
C TYR A 48 11.70 -7.97 8.57
N HIS A 49 12.10 -7.91 9.85
CA HIS A 49 12.44 -6.63 10.47
C HIS A 49 13.84 -6.15 10.05
N ARG A 50 13.87 -5.20 9.13
CA ARG A 50 15.11 -4.51 8.74
C ARG A 50 15.28 -3.24 9.58
N GLY A 51 16.06 -3.32 10.63
CA GLY A 51 16.55 -2.13 11.36
C GLY A 51 17.51 -1.34 10.45
N GLY A 52 17.19 -0.08 10.18
CA GLY A 52 18.11 0.85 9.52
C GLY A 52 18.24 2.13 10.34
N PRO A 53 19.37 2.86 10.25
CA PRO A 53 19.53 4.12 10.96
C PRO A 53 18.50 5.15 10.48
N PRO A 54 17.99 6.02 11.36
CA PRO A 54 17.05 7.07 10.97
C PRO A 54 17.72 8.06 10.02
N ARG A 55 17.09 8.32 8.86
CA ARG A 55 17.56 9.36 7.94
C ARG A 55 17.25 10.73 8.50
N SER A 56 18.28 11.58 8.62
CA SER A 56 18.25 12.88 9.30
C SER A 56 17.75 14.07 8.45
N VAL A 57 17.34 13.87 7.20
CA VAL A 57 16.91 14.98 6.34
C VAL A 57 15.38 14.98 6.23
N PRO A 58 14.68 16.04 6.68
CA PRO A 58 13.25 16.16 6.50
C PRO A 58 12.95 16.37 5.00
N LEU A 59 12.36 15.36 4.36
CA LEU A 59 11.86 15.47 3.00
C LEU A 59 10.59 16.32 3.01
N LYS A 60 10.54 17.39 2.22
CA LYS A 60 9.29 18.15 2.01
C LYS A 60 8.29 17.24 1.28
N PRO A 61 7.16 16.91 1.90
CA PRO A 61 6.16 16.07 1.23
C PRO A 61 5.58 16.83 0.04
N MET A 62 5.39 16.15 -1.09
CA MET A 62 4.61 16.68 -2.20
C MET A 62 3.13 16.55 -1.80
N LEU A 63 2.53 17.69 -1.45
CA LEU A 63 1.12 17.73 -1.07
C LEU A 63 0.25 17.65 -2.34
N ALA A 64 -0.78 16.83 -2.29
CA ALA A 64 -1.90 16.81 -3.22
C ALA A 64 -3.10 17.43 -2.49
N GLY A 65 -3.89 18.24 -3.18
CA GLY A 65 -5.02 18.98 -2.58
C GLY A 65 -6.31 18.14 -2.56
N SER A 66 -6.40 17.09 -3.37
CA SER A 66 -7.59 16.25 -3.50
C SER A 66 -7.23 14.81 -3.89
N PRO A 67 -8.16 13.84 -3.66
CA PRO A 67 -7.99 12.48 -4.16
C PRO A 67 -7.79 12.47 -5.68
N TRP A 68 -6.90 11.59 -6.16
CA TRP A 68 -6.59 11.40 -7.59
C TRP A 68 -6.04 12.64 -8.31
N GLU A 69 -5.62 13.66 -7.57
CA GLU A 69 -4.88 14.76 -8.16
C GLU A 69 -3.50 14.31 -8.63
N ARG A 70 -2.82 13.52 -7.80
CA ARG A 70 -1.47 13.05 -8.09
C ARG A 70 -1.28 11.62 -7.64
N VAL A 71 -0.89 10.77 -8.58
CA VAL A 71 -0.67 9.34 -8.37
C VAL A 71 0.76 9.00 -8.75
N SER A 72 1.47 8.26 -7.90
CA SER A 72 2.74 7.63 -8.28
C SER A 72 2.51 6.20 -8.72
N ILE A 73 3.18 5.80 -9.79
CA ILE A 73 3.26 4.41 -10.26
C ILE A 73 4.71 3.95 -10.28
N ASP A 74 4.92 2.66 -10.02
CA ASP A 74 6.25 2.06 -10.03
C ASP A 74 6.13 0.53 -10.13
N ILE A 75 7.22 -0.14 -10.51
CA ILE A 75 7.28 -1.59 -10.62
C ILE A 75 8.35 -2.12 -9.68
N THR A 76 8.00 -3.11 -8.89
CA THR A 76 8.93 -3.81 -8.02
C THR A 76 9.10 -5.26 -8.46
N GLY A 77 10.31 -5.77 -8.34
CA GLY A 77 10.71 -7.13 -8.72
C GLY A 77 12.14 -7.20 -9.26
N PRO A 78 12.58 -8.35 -9.78
CA PRO A 78 11.79 -9.59 -9.82
C PRO A 78 11.60 -10.21 -8.43
N HIS A 79 10.40 -10.71 -8.19
CA HIS A 79 10.07 -11.58 -7.05
C HIS A 79 10.19 -13.06 -7.44
N PRO A 80 10.20 -14.00 -6.49
CA PRO A 80 10.11 -15.42 -6.81
C PRO A 80 8.90 -15.67 -7.72
N ARG A 81 9.13 -16.40 -8.82
CA ARG A 81 8.07 -16.68 -9.80
C ARG A 81 6.91 -17.41 -9.15
N SER A 82 5.74 -16.79 -9.17
CA SER A 82 4.54 -17.35 -8.56
C SER A 82 4.01 -18.56 -9.36
N LYS A 83 3.09 -19.33 -8.77
CA LYS A 83 2.38 -20.43 -9.46
C LYS A 83 1.65 -19.92 -10.72
N LYS A 84 1.21 -18.66 -10.74
CA LYS A 84 0.56 -18.01 -11.89
C LYS A 84 1.55 -17.41 -12.87
N GLY A 85 2.85 -17.52 -12.60
CA GLY A 85 3.94 -17.03 -13.45
C GLY A 85 4.24 -15.54 -13.27
N ASN A 86 3.75 -14.88 -12.22
CA ASN A 86 4.04 -13.49 -11.94
C ASN A 86 5.41 -13.35 -11.28
N GLU A 87 6.16 -12.33 -11.68
CA GLU A 87 7.50 -12.01 -11.16
C GLU A 87 7.64 -10.56 -10.74
N TYR A 88 6.70 -9.69 -11.15
CA TYR A 88 6.72 -8.27 -10.84
C TYR A 88 5.41 -7.82 -10.23
N ILE A 89 5.43 -6.65 -9.58
CA ILE A 89 4.23 -5.99 -9.06
C ILE A 89 4.23 -4.55 -9.59
N LEU A 90 3.25 -4.21 -10.41
CA LEU A 90 2.94 -2.81 -10.71
C LEU A 90 2.19 -2.24 -9.49
N THR A 91 2.72 -1.20 -8.91
CA THR A 91 2.15 -0.51 -7.76
C THR A 91 1.69 0.88 -8.15
N MET A 92 0.67 1.34 -7.46
CA MET A 92 0.14 2.68 -7.58
C MET A 92 -0.21 3.22 -6.19
N ILE A 93 0.06 4.50 -5.94
CA ILE A 93 -0.34 5.18 -4.71
C ILE A 93 -0.83 6.61 -5.00
N ASP A 94 -2.01 6.93 -4.48
CA ASP A 94 -2.51 8.30 -4.47
C ASP A 94 -1.83 9.12 -3.36
N HIS A 95 -1.34 10.30 -3.72
CA HIS A 95 -0.59 11.16 -2.80
C HIS A 95 -1.47 11.83 -1.74
N PHE A 96 -2.75 12.00 -2.00
CA PHE A 96 -3.68 12.58 -1.04
C PHE A 96 -4.13 11.53 0.00
N SER A 97 -4.87 10.55 -0.45
CA SER A 97 -5.52 9.56 0.41
C SER A 97 -4.60 8.44 0.90
N LYS A 98 -3.44 8.26 0.27
CA LYS A 98 -2.55 7.10 0.43
C LYS A 98 -3.20 5.79 0.00
N TRP A 99 -4.30 5.87 -0.75
CA TRP A 99 -4.85 4.70 -1.40
C TRP A 99 -3.82 4.06 -2.31
N ALA A 100 -3.64 2.77 -2.18
CA ALA A 100 -2.68 2.05 -2.99
C ALA A 100 -3.32 0.84 -3.65
N GLU A 101 -2.85 0.55 -4.85
CA GLU A 101 -3.13 -0.68 -5.60
C GLU A 101 -1.82 -1.38 -5.95
N ALA A 102 -1.88 -2.69 -6.07
CA ALA A 102 -0.74 -3.53 -6.42
C ALA A 102 -1.22 -4.64 -7.35
N PHE A 103 -0.63 -4.75 -8.54
CA PHE A 103 -1.04 -5.70 -9.57
C PHE A 103 0.12 -6.64 -9.89
N PRO A 104 0.03 -7.94 -9.57
CA PRO A 104 1.00 -8.92 -10.01
C PRO A 104 1.01 -9.00 -11.54
N ILE A 105 2.19 -8.98 -12.13
CA ILE A 105 2.40 -9.06 -13.57
C ILE A 105 3.53 -10.03 -13.89
N ARG A 106 3.42 -10.66 -15.06
CA ARG A 106 4.46 -11.60 -15.56
C ARG A 106 5.64 -10.86 -16.19
N ALA A 107 5.35 -9.73 -16.82
CA ALA A 107 6.34 -8.90 -17.50
C ALA A 107 5.97 -7.42 -17.36
N HIS A 108 6.98 -6.57 -17.22
CA HIS A 108 6.82 -5.13 -17.06
C HIS A 108 6.88 -4.39 -18.41
N THR A 109 6.02 -4.79 -19.35
CA THR A 109 5.96 -4.16 -20.67
C THR A 109 4.96 -3.01 -20.71
N ALA A 110 5.19 -2.02 -21.56
CA ALA A 110 4.29 -0.87 -21.71
C ALA A 110 2.82 -1.25 -22.03
N PRO A 111 2.53 -2.25 -22.91
CA PRO A 111 1.15 -2.70 -23.12
C PRO A 111 0.51 -3.29 -21.85
N THR A 112 1.26 -4.03 -21.05
CA THR A 112 0.77 -4.59 -19.77
C THR A 112 0.42 -3.46 -18.79
N VAL A 113 1.30 -2.48 -18.65
CA VAL A 113 1.08 -1.31 -17.80
C VAL A 113 -0.13 -0.51 -18.27
N ALA A 114 -0.19 -0.16 -19.57
CA ALA A 114 -1.31 0.59 -20.14
C ALA A 114 -2.66 -0.12 -19.93
N LYS A 115 -2.72 -1.41 -20.20
CA LYS A 115 -3.92 -2.23 -19.99
C LYS A 115 -4.39 -2.18 -18.54
N LEU A 116 -3.48 -2.38 -17.58
CA LEU A 116 -3.83 -2.36 -16.16
C LEU A 116 -4.29 -0.98 -15.70
N LEU A 117 -3.61 0.09 -16.11
CA LEU A 117 -4.02 1.45 -15.79
C LEU A 117 -5.44 1.73 -16.28
N VAL A 118 -5.75 1.39 -17.53
CA VAL A 118 -7.09 1.62 -18.09
C VAL A 118 -8.14 0.73 -17.41
N THR A 119 -7.91 -0.59 -17.37
CA THR A 119 -8.97 -1.55 -16.98
C THR A 119 -9.14 -1.71 -15.47
N GLN A 120 -8.11 -1.45 -14.67
CA GLN A 120 -8.15 -1.68 -13.23
C GLN A 120 -8.09 -0.39 -12.40
N VAL A 121 -7.62 0.70 -12.99
CA VAL A 121 -7.45 1.97 -12.29
C VAL A 121 -8.42 3.01 -12.80
N PHE A 122 -8.27 3.46 -14.05
CA PHE A 122 -9.05 4.56 -14.58
C PHE A 122 -10.54 4.23 -14.69
N SER A 123 -10.89 2.98 -15.01
CA SER A 123 -12.27 2.51 -15.04
C SER A 123 -12.96 2.50 -13.68
N ARG A 124 -12.21 2.48 -12.57
CA ARG A 124 -12.76 2.38 -11.21
C ARG A 124 -12.71 3.71 -10.46
N PHE A 125 -11.67 4.50 -10.69
CA PHE A 125 -11.36 5.69 -9.90
C PHE A 125 -11.33 6.97 -10.74
N GLY A 126 -11.43 6.86 -12.07
CA GLY A 126 -11.21 7.97 -12.98
C GLY A 126 -9.74 8.21 -13.29
N CYS A 127 -9.48 9.16 -14.20
CA CYS A 127 -8.13 9.55 -14.57
C CYS A 127 -7.56 10.54 -13.54
N PRO A 128 -6.31 10.35 -13.07
CA PRO A 128 -5.66 11.34 -12.22
C PRO A 128 -5.27 12.57 -13.05
N LYS A 129 -5.11 13.71 -12.41
CA LYS A 129 -4.57 14.91 -13.10
C LYS A 129 -3.10 14.70 -13.46
N GLN A 130 -2.34 14.02 -12.58
CA GLN A 130 -0.91 13.85 -12.76
C GLN A 130 -0.47 12.44 -12.37
N ILE A 131 0.36 11.83 -13.22
CA ILE A 131 1.03 10.56 -12.95
C ILE A 131 2.54 10.82 -12.79
N LEU A 132 3.07 10.38 -11.65
CA LEU A 132 4.51 10.35 -11.37
C LEU A 132 5.03 8.94 -11.63
N ALA A 133 6.01 8.81 -12.50
CA ALA A 133 6.71 7.56 -12.77
C ALA A 133 8.22 7.80 -12.82
N ASP A 134 8.99 6.76 -12.62
CA ASP A 134 10.42 6.81 -12.90
C ASP A 134 10.69 6.81 -14.43
N GLN A 135 11.96 6.72 -14.79
CA GLN A 135 12.40 6.71 -16.20
C GLN A 135 12.53 5.28 -16.75
N GLY A 136 11.80 4.33 -16.20
CA GLY A 136 11.74 2.96 -16.72
C GLY A 136 11.25 2.94 -18.18
N PRO A 137 11.81 2.08 -19.03
CA PRO A 137 11.47 2.02 -20.46
C PRO A 137 9.97 1.74 -20.69
N GLU A 138 9.33 1.00 -19.80
CA GLU A 138 7.89 0.72 -19.80
C GLU A 138 7.06 1.99 -19.63
N PHE A 139 7.51 2.92 -18.78
CA PHE A 139 6.83 4.20 -18.55
C PHE A 139 7.21 5.27 -19.57
N GLU A 140 8.43 5.21 -20.13
CA GLU A 140 8.92 6.17 -21.13
C GLU A 140 8.49 5.82 -22.57
N SER A 141 7.71 4.75 -22.73
CA SER A 141 7.23 4.31 -24.05
C SER A 141 6.26 5.33 -24.67
N GLN A 142 6.27 5.39 -26.00
CA GLN A 142 5.33 6.20 -26.78
C GLN A 142 3.87 5.86 -26.45
N LEU A 143 3.58 4.57 -26.24
CA LEU A 143 2.24 4.09 -25.87
C LEU A 143 1.71 4.77 -24.59
N ILE A 144 2.51 4.82 -23.53
CA ILE A 144 2.12 5.47 -22.26
C ILE A 144 2.03 6.99 -22.45
N ALA A 145 2.94 7.59 -23.23
CA ALA A 145 2.89 9.02 -23.50
C ALA A 145 1.59 9.42 -24.24
N GLU A 146 1.23 8.67 -25.28
CA GLU A 146 -0.01 8.87 -26.04
C GLU A 146 -1.26 8.60 -25.20
N LEU A 147 -1.25 7.55 -24.38
CA LEU A 147 -2.35 7.26 -23.45
C LEU A 147 -2.59 8.44 -22.50
N CYS A 148 -1.54 8.93 -21.85
CA CYS A 148 -1.64 10.09 -20.95
C CYS A 148 -2.13 11.34 -21.69
N LYS A 149 -1.59 11.63 -22.87
CA LYS A 149 -1.99 12.77 -23.70
C LYS A 149 -3.47 12.71 -24.08
N ASN A 150 -3.95 11.55 -24.54
CA ASN A 150 -5.33 11.37 -24.99
C ASN A 150 -6.35 11.45 -23.82
N LEU A 151 -5.91 11.10 -22.60
CA LEU A 151 -6.74 11.19 -21.40
C LEU A 151 -6.55 12.49 -20.61
N GLY A 152 -5.74 13.41 -21.11
CA GLY A 152 -5.48 14.70 -20.43
C GLY A 152 -4.70 14.56 -19.12
N ILE A 153 -3.88 13.49 -18.99
CA ILE A 153 -3.09 13.23 -17.80
C ILE A 153 -1.70 13.85 -17.97
N ASP A 154 -1.27 14.65 -17.00
CA ASP A 154 0.09 15.19 -16.96
C ASP A 154 1.07 14.12 -16.43
N LYS A 155 1.90 13.57 -17.32
CA LYS A 155 2.93 12.60 -16.94
C LYS A 155 4.21 13.31 -16.52
N VAL A 156 4.60 13.15 -15.27
CA VAL A 156 5.80 13.75 -14.69
C VAL A 156 6.85 12.69 -14.37
N ARG A 157 8.07 12.94 -14.83
CA ARG A 157 9.24 12.11 -14.53
C ARG A 157 9.74 12.39 -13.13
N THR A 158 10.01 11.36 -12.37
CA THR A 158 10.70 11.51 -11.09
C THR A 158 12.21 11.58 -11.35
N SER A 159 12.86 12.58 -10.75
CA SER A 159 14.30 12.72 -10.85
C SER A 159 15.01 11.79 -9.86
N PRO A 160 16.05 11.04 -10.25
CA PRO A 160 16.84 10.20 -9.35
C PRO A 160 17.44 10.97 -8.16
N TYR A 161 17.62 12.29 -8.29
CA TYR A 161 18.21 13.16 -7.28
C TYR A 161 17.18 13.83 -6.36
N LYS A 162 15.87 13.73 -6.62
CA LYS A 162 14.81 14.20 -5.73
C LYS A 162 14.12 13.01 -5.06
N ALA A 163 14.76 12.42 -4.07
CA ALA A 163 14.22 11.32 -3.25
C ALA A 163 12.84 11.65 -2.62
N SER A 164 12.47 12.93 -2.54
CA SER A 164 11.16 13.37 -2.04
C SER A 164 10.01 13.04 -2.99
N THR A 165 10.27 12.96 -4.30
CA THR A 165 9.23 12.78 -5.32
C THR A 165 8.73 11.34 -5.37
N ASN A 166 9.60 10.36 -5.19
CA ASN A 166 9.27 8.93 -5.23
C ASN A 166 9.18 8.29 -3.82
N GLY A 167 9.52 9.05 -2.77
CA GLY A 167 9.60 8.52 -1.41
C GLY A 167 8.28 7.94 -0.88
N ALA A 168 7.13 8.30 -1.44
CA ALA A 168 5.84 7.72 -1.07
C ALA A 168 5.72 6.28 -1.59
N VAL A 169 6.03 6.07 -2.88
CA VAL A 169 5.98 4.76 -3.53
C VAL A 169 7.07 3.83 -3.01
N GLU A 170 8.28 4.32 -2.78
CA GLU A 170 9.36 3.53 -2.19
C GLU A 170 9.02 3.03 -0.77
N ARG A 171 8.43 3.90 0.07
CA ARG A 171 7.95 3.49 1.39
C ARG A 171 6.81 2.49 1.30
N PHE A 172 5.91 2.68 0.33
CA PHE A 172 4.84 1.72 0.08
C PHE A 172 5.40 0.36 -0.36
N HIS A 173 6.39 0.31 -1.26
CA HIS A 173 7.07 -0.93 -1.66
C HIS A 173 7.66 -1.68 -0.47
N LYS A 174 8.35 -0.97 0.43
CA LYS A 174 8.89 -1.58 1.65
C LYS A 174 7.80 -2.18 2.53
N THR A 175 6.69 -1.45 2.67
CA THR A 175 5.54 -1.91 3.44
C THR A 175 4.89 -3.13 2.76
N LEU A 176 4.61 -3.04 1.46
CA LEU A 176 4.00 -4.12 0.67
C LEU A 176 4.85 -5.39 0.72
N ASN A 177 6.14 -5.28 0.38
CA ASN A 177 7.05 -6.42 0.37
C ASN A 177 7.18 -7.07 1.76
N SER A 178 7.22 -6.24 2.82
CA SER A 178 7.22 -6.75 4.20
C SER A 178 5.91 -7.46 4.56
N MET A 179 4.76 -6.96 4.14
CA MET A 179 3.46 -7.57 4.42
C MET A 179 3.28 -8.87 3.62
N VAL A 180 3.58 -8.86 2.34
CA VAL A 180 3.49 -10.03 1.46
C VAL A 180 4.44 -11.12 1.91
N GLY A 181 5.71 -10.78 2.19
CA GLY A 181 6.70 -11.76 2.64
C GLY A 181 6.39 -12.43 3.98
N LYS A 182 5.56 -11.80 4.83
CA LYS A 182 5.13 -12.37 6.12
C LYS A 182 3.95 -13.33 6.01
N VAL A 183 3.16 -13.26 4.94
CA VAL A 183 1.98 -14.10 4.74
C VAL A 183 2.16 -15.15 3.66
N ALA A 184 3.15 -14.99 2.77
CA ALA A 184 3.49 -15.98 1.77
C ALA A 184 4.06 -17.25 2.41
N SER A 185 3.88 -18.39 1.74
CA SER A 185 4.46 -19.67 2.15
C SER A 185 6.00 -19.64 2.14
N GLU A 186 6.65 -20.64 2.73
CA GLU A 186 8.12 -20.72 2.80
C GLU A 186 8.80 -20.60 1.43
N ASN A 187 8.20 -21.20 0.39
CA ASN A 187 8.72 -21.13 -0.99
C ASN A 187 8.32 -19.84 -1.74
N GLN A 188 7.50 -19.01 -1.14
CA GLN A 188 7.03 -17.72 -1.67
C GLN A 188 6.42 -17.78 -3.08
N ARG A 189 5.92 -18.94 -3.53
CA ARG A 189 5.32 -19.10 -4.87
C ARG A 189 3.84 -18.76 -4.94
N ASP A 190 3.25 -18.34 -3.84
CA ASP A 190 1.84 -17.96 -3.67
C ASP A 190 1.65 -16.50 -3.24
N TRP A 191 2.71 -15.70 -3.26
CA TRP A 191 2.68 -14.31 -2.80
C TRP A 191 1.61 -13.46 -3.51
N ASP A 192 1.32 -13.75 -4.77
CA ASP A 192 0.32 -13.04 -5.55
C ASP A 192 -1.13 -13.39 -5.16
N GLU A 193 -1.35 -14.51 -4.51
CA GLU A 193 -2.67 -14.92 -3.99
C GLU A 193 -3.03 -14.15 -2.72
N TYR A 194 -2.06 -13.84 -1.88
CA TYR A 194 -2.28 -13.07 -0.64
C TYR A 194 -2.40 -11.55 -0.86
N ARG A 195 -1.96 -11.05 -2.02
CA ARG A 195 -1.99 -9.63 -2.32
C ARG A 195 -3.35 -8.95 -2.05
N PRO A 196 -4.53 -9.49 -2.43
CA PRO A 196 -5.81 -8.81 -2.19
C PRO A 196 -6.06 -8.56 -0.70
N MET A 197 -5.75 -9.53 0.16
CA MET A 197 -5.91 -9.43 1.61
C MET A 197 -4.91 -8.44 2.23
N VAL A 198 -3.66 -8.47 1.75
CA VAL A 198 -2.63 -7.51 2.16
C VAL A 198 -3.04 -6.08 1.82
N MET A 199 -3.56 -5.86 0.62
CA MET A 199 -4.04 -4.54 0.19
C MET A 199 -5.28 -4.08 0.96
N ALA A 200 -6.19 -5.00 1.28
CA ALA A 200 -7.34 -4.70 2.14
C ALA A 200 -6.88 -4.27 3.55
N ALA A 201 -5.95 -5.01 4.14
CA ALA A 201 -5.37 -4.68 5.45
C ALA A 201 -4.64 -3.32 5.43
N TYR A 202 -3.87 -3.03 4.36
CA TYR A 202 -3.20 -1.74 4.19
C TYR A 202 -4.21 -0.59 4.15
N ARG A 203 -5.26 -0.71 3.31
CA ARG A 203 -6.28 0.34 3.13
C ARG A 203 -7.18 0.55 4.34
N ALA A 204 -7.35 -0.47 5.19
CA ALA A 204 -8.08 -0.40 6.44
C ALA A 204 -7.24 0.09 7.64
N SER A 205 -5.97 0.46 7.40
CA SER A 205 -5.07 0.92 8.47
C SER A 205 -4.83 2.42 8.35
N PRO A 206 -4.92 3.19 9.46
CA PRO A 206 -4.60 4.61 9.46
C PRO A 206 -3.17 4.86 8.96
N HIS A 207 -3.03 5.78 8.01
CA HIS A 207 -1.73 6.18 7.50
C HIS A 207 -1.15 7.31 8.37
N GLU A 208 0.14 7.22 8.71
CA GLU A 208 0.80 8.17 9.64
C GLU A 208 0.72 9.64 9.17
N ALA A 209 0.76 9.87 7.85
CA ALA A 209 0.73 11.24 7.29
C ALA A 209 -0.68 11.87 7.25
N THR A 210 -1.74 11.07 7.26
CA THR A 210 -3.13 11.56 7.16
C THR A 210 -3.90 11.38 8.47
N GLY A 211 -3.43 10.50 9.36
CA GLY A 211 -4.18 10.09 10.55
C GLY A 211 -5.42 9.22 10.25
N LEU A 212 -5.83 9.14 9.00
CA LEU A 212 -7.02 8.43 8.53
C LEU A 212 -6.65 7.20 7.71
N THR A 213 -7.61 6.29 7.53
CA THR A 213 -7.46 5.15 6.64
C THR A 213 -7.64 5.58 5.18
N PRO A 214 -6.93 4.98 4.22
CA PRO A 214 -7.23 5.16 2.80
C PRO A 214 -8.69 4.86 2.45
N ASN A 215 -9.30 3.85 3.10
CA ASN A 215 -10.72 3.52 2.90
C ASN A 215 -11.61 4.71 3.23
N ARG A 216 -11.41 5.34 4.38
CA ARG A 216 -12.20 6.50 4.79
C ARG A 216 -12.06 7.68 3.83
N LEU A 217 -10.85 7.93 3.37
CA LEU A 217 -10.56 9.07 2.47
C LEU A 217 -11.11 8.87 1.04
N ILE A 218 -11.21 7.63 0.54
CA ILE A 218 -11.70 7.35 -0.81
C ILE A 218 -13.16 6.89 -0.83
N LEU A 219 -13.55 6.05 0.14
CA LEU A 219 -14.89 5.47 0.18
C LEU A 219 -15.85 6.24 1.09
N GLY A 220 -15.35 7.22 1.85
CA GLY A 220 -16.13 7.95 2.86
C GLY A 220 -16.49 7.12 4.10
N ARG A 221 -16.08 5.85 4.15
CA ARG A 221 -16.42 4.92 5.24
C ARG A 221 -15.31 3.90 5.46
N GLU A 222 -15.30 3.30 6.64
CA GLU A 222 -14.47 2.13 6.89
C GLU A 222 -15.08 0.88 6.26
N THR A 223 -14.23 -0.03 5.77
CA THR A 223 -14.67 -1.34 5.28
C THR A 223 -14.65 -2.36 6.40
N ALA A 224 -15.69 -3.21 6.46
CA ALA A 224 -15.73 -4.31 7.41
C ALA A 224 -14.63 -5.32 7.08
N MET A 225 -13.80 -5.61 8.06
CA MET A 225 -12.77 -6.63 7.96
C MET A 225 -13.24 -7.92 8.63
N PRO A 226 -12.73 -9.11 8.29
CA PRO A 226 -13.10 -10.37 8.95
C PRO A 226 -12.97 -10.33 10.47
N VAL A 227 -12.04 -9.55 11.00
CA VAL A 227 -11.90 -9.35 12.45
C VAL A 227 -13.09 -8.60 13.05
N ASP A 228 -13.74 -7.73 12.30
CA ASP A 228 -14.89 -6.97 12.77
C ASP A 228 -16.14 -7.85 12.88
N ILE A 229 -16.24 -8.91 12.08
CA ILE A 229 -17.29 -9.92 12.20
C ILE A 229 -17.12 -10.73 13.49
N ALA A 230 -15.87 -11.02 13.85
CA ALA A 230 -15.56 -11.85 15.03
C ALA A 230 -15.61 -11.09 16.36
N LEU A 231 -15.27 -9.79 16.36
CA LEU A 231 -15.09 -8.97 17.56
C LEU A 231 -16.06 -7.78 17.65
N GLY A 232 -16.94 -7.61 16.66
CA GLY A 232 -17.75 -6.42 16.51
C GLY A 232 -17.00 -5.28 15.79
N ARG A 233 -17.74 -4.41 15.12
CA ARG A 233 -17.18 -3.20 14.51
C ARG A 233 -16.79 -2.19 15.58
N PRO A 234 -15.64 -1.51 15.42
CA PRO A 234 -15.37 -0.30 16.18
C PRO A 234 -16.46 0.75 15.88
N GLU A 235 -16.85 1.52 16.89
CA GLU A 235 -17.69 2.70 16.65
C GLU A 235 -16.99 3.62 15.64
N GLU A 236 -17.73 4.06 14.62
CA GLU A 236 -17.21 5.02 13.66
C GLU A 236 -17.14 6.38 14.35
N GLU A 237 -15.93 6.91 14.53
CA GLU A 237 -15.76 8.31 14.93
C GLU A 237 -16.42 9.18 13.86
N LYS A 238 -17.43 9.96 14.25
CA LYS A 238 -18.02 11.00 13.41
C LYS A 238 -16.94 12.04 13.14
N VAL A 239 -16.37 12.03 11.94
CA VAL A 239 -15.55 13.14 11.47
C VAL A 239 -16.52 14.17 10.91
N GLU A 240 -16.67 15.26 11.61
CA GLU A 240 -17.31 16.46 11.05
C GLU A 240 -16.35 17.02 9.98
N PHE A 241 -16.86 17.16 8.74
CA PHE A 241 -16.15 17.75 7.62
C PHE A 241 -16.34 19.26 7.62
#